data_f5fb51c32da2adfc5b18f2431b821431
#
_entry.id   f5fb51c32da2adfc5b18f2431b821431
#
_cell.length_a   1.000
_cell.length_b   1.000
_cell.length_c   1.000
_cell.angle_alpha   90.00
_cell.angle_beta   90.00
_cell.angle_gamma   90.00
#
_symmetry.space_group_name_H-M   'P 1'
#
loop_
_entity.id
_entity.type
_entity.pdbx_description
1 polymer ?
#
loop_
_entity_poly.entity_id
_entity_poly.type
_entity_poly.pdbx_seq_one_letter_code
_entity_poly.pdbx_strand_id
1 'polypeptide(L)'
;MKPHLHLQQLTLMIGVGVVLAIIAIVAVYAIHKAWRKQAESLDFQPPRVRANDETGFTLAAMQAVIGQVKSEQKETQAKLVAAEQRADEYSRRYELVAREIEQGLIVFDRQGFITFANARLRELLSADTWSRRRYPEVFQSVPKLVELIGSCLEAGAETRKEKLEYQVSDEGARAVVVSVLPIRDRTGSIEAVACFLGECGP
;
A
#
# COMPACT_ATOMS: atom_id res chain seq x y z
N MET A 1 -40.18 48.15 -4.29
CA MET A 1 -38.89 48.85 -4.04
C MET A 1 -37.88 47.84 -3.52
N LYS A 2 -36.90 47.41 -4.26
CA LYS A 2 -35.43 47.57 -4.24
C LYS A 2 -34.77 46.65 -5.29
N PRO A 3 -34.82 46.93 -6.60
CA PRO A 3 -34.04 46.14 -7.57
C PRO A 3 -32.58 46.59 -7.69
N HIS A 4 -32.22 47.80 -7.20
CA HIS A 4 -30.86 48.37 -7.38
C HIS A 4 -29.78 47.75 -6.50
N LEU A 5 -30.14 47.17 -5.36
CA LEU A 5 -29.15 46.56 -4.44
C LEU A 5 -28.55 45.25 -5.00
N HIS A 6 -29.36 44.45 -5.70
CA HIS A 6 -28.92 43.20 -6.34
C HIS A 6 -28.00 43.44 -7.54
N LEU A 7 -28.22 44.51 -8.28
CA LEU A 7 -27.37 44.84 -9.44
C LEU A 7 -25.98 45.29 -9.01
N GLN A 8 -25.86 46.04 -7.92
CA GLN A 8 -24.58 46.47 -7.36
C GLN A 8 -23.78 45.30 -6.76
N GLN A 9 -24.43 44.37 -6.09
CA GLN A 9 -23.77 43.17 -5.60
C GLN A 9 -23.27 42.25 -6.74
N LEU A 10 -24.06 42.12 -7.81
CA LEU A 10 -23.68 41.31 -8.96
C LEU A 10 -22.44 41.88 -9.68
N THR A 11 -22.40 43.21 -9.91
CA THR A 11 -21.25 43.87 -10.55
C THR A 11 -19.99 43.78 -9.69
N LEU A 12 -20.10 43.82 -8.36
CA LEU A 12 -18.97 43.67 -7.44
C LEU A 12 -18.41 42.26 -7.43
N MET A 13 -19.29 41.23 -7.47
CA MET A 13 -18.91 39.83 -7.57
C MET A 13 -18.18 39.50 -8.88
N ILE A 14 -18.68 40.05 -10.01
CA ILE A 14 -18.04 39.89 -11.32
C ILE A 14 -16.66 40.57 -11.33
N GLY A 15 -16.54 41.77 -10.76
CA GLY A 15 -15.26 42.48 -10.66
C GLY A 15 -14.21 41.72 -9.87
N VAL A 16 -14.59 41.14 -8.72
CA VAL A 16 -13.68 40.32 -7.89
C VAL A 16 -13.29 39.05 -8.65
N GLY A 17 -14.23 38.41 -9.34
CA GLY A 17 -13.95 37.19 -10.14
C GLY A 17 -12.93 37.45 -11.25
N VAL A 18 -13.05 38.57 -11.96
CA VAL A 18 -12.11 38.99 -13.03
C VAL A 18 -10.71 39.26 -12.47
N VAL A 19 -10.60 39.93 -11.32
CA VAL A 19 -9.32 40.22 -10.68
C VAL A 19 -8.63 38.92 -10.25
N LEU A 20 -9.35 37.97 -9.64
CA LEU A 20 -8.80 36.66 -9.27
C LEU A 20 -8.34 35.85 -10.48
N ALA A 21 -9.07 35.89 -11.58
CA ALA A 21 -8.68 35.23 -12.82
C ALA A 21 -7.39 35.81 -13.40
N ILE A 22 -7.23 37.13 -13.39
CA ILE A 22 -6.00 37.79 -13.85
C ILE A 22 -4.79 37.40 -12.96
N ILE A 23 -4.97 37.37 -11.63
CA ILE A 23 -3.91 36.95 -10.70
C ILE A 23 -3.51 35.49 -10.97
N ALA A 24 -4.46 34.60 -11.19
CA ALA A 24 -4.19 33.20 -11.51
C ALA A 24 -3.39 33.06 -12.83
N ILE A 25 -3.76 33.80 -13.87
CA ILE A 25 -3.05 33.79 -15.14
C ILE A 25 -1.61 34.29 -14.99
N VAL A 26 -1.40 35.37 -14.25
CA VAL A 26 -0.07 35.94 -13.97
C VAL A 26 0.78 34.96 -13.17
N ALA A 27 0.19 34.28 -12.18
CA ALA A 27 0.90 33.24 -11.39
C ALA A 27 1.33 32.05 -12.26
N VAL A 28 0.44 31.52 -13.11
CA VAL A 28 0.78 30.45 -14.05
C VAL A 28 1.87 30.87 -15.02
N TYR A 29 1.81 32.10 -15.55
CA TYR A 29 2.83 32.64 -16.44
C TYR A 29 4.20 32.79 -15.74
N ALA A 30 4.19 33.27 -14.49
CA ALA A 30 5.41 33.40 -13.70
C ALA A 30 6.05 32.02 -13.39
N ILE A 31 5.26 31.02 -13.06
CA ILE A 31 5.71 29.64 -12.84
C ILE A 31 6.29 29.08 -14.15
N HIS A 32 5.59 29.23 -15.26
CA HIS A 32 6.07 28.74 -16.56
C HIS A 32 7.39 29.42 -17.00
N LYS A 33 7.52 30.73 -16.75
CA LYS A 33 8.75 31.47 -17.01
C LYS A 33 9.91 31.06 -16.13
N ALA A 34 9.64 30.75 -14.85
CA ALA A 34 10.65 30.23 -13.91
C ALA A 34 11.15 28.85 -14.36
N TRP A 35 10.26 27.97 -14.80
CA TRP A 35 10.60 26.64 -15.33
C TRP A 35 11.42 26.73 -16.62
N ARG A 36 11.10 27.67 -17.54
CA ARG A 36 11.90 27.90 -18.72
C ARG A 36 13.33 28.38 -18.41
N LYS A 37 13.49 29.28 -17.46
CA LYS A 37 14.82 29.74 -17.02
C LYS A 37 15.64 28.60 -16.39
N GLN A 38 14.99 27.69 -15.68
CA GLN A 38 15.66 26.52 -15.09
C GLN A 38 16.04 25.48 -16.17
N ALA A 39 15.27 25.35 -17.25
CA ALA A 39 15.60 24.51 -18.39
C ALA A 39 16.75 25.10 -19.22
N GLU A 40 16.83 26.42 -19.40
CA GLU A 40 17.94 27.09 -20.11
C GLU A 40 19.27 27.08 -19.33
N SER A 41 19.21 26.99 -17.98
CA SER A 41 20.41 26.84 -17.16
C SER A 41 21.00 25.41 -17.18
N LEU A 42 20.30 24.47 -17.79
CA LEU A 42 20.75 23.10 -18.05
C LEU A 42 21.32 22.93 -19.47
N ASP A 43 21.40 24.02 -20.24
CA ASP A 43 22.07 24.00 -21.53
C ASP A 43 23.60 23.89 -21.26
N PHE A 44 24.03 22.63 -21.19
CA PHE A 44 25.41 22.23 -21.02
C PHE A 44 26.19 22.69 -22.27
N GLN A 45 26.75 23.90 -22.20
CA GLN A 45 27.77 24.29 -23.19
C GLN A 45 28.99 23.40 -22.93
N PRO A 46 29.30 22.46 -23.81
CA PRO A 46 30.52 21.67 -23.65
C PRO A 46 31.71 22.66 -23.64
N PRO A 47 32.64 22.54 -22.68
CA PRO A 47 33.82 23.39 -22.65
C PRO A 47 34.53 23.24 -24.01
N ARG A 48 34.83 24.38 -24.64
CA ARG A 48 35.63 24.42 -25.88
C ARG A 48 37.01 23.88 -25.55
N VAL A 49 37.18 22.58 -25.64
CA VAL A 49 38.46 21.89 -25.44
C VAL A 49 39.33 22.19 -26.65
N ARG A 50 40.47 22.86 -26.42
CA ARG A 50 41.55 22.97 -27.42
C ARG A 50 42.02 21.56 -27.75
N ALA A 51 42.17 21.27 -29.04
CA ALA A 51 42.40 19.93 -29.62
C ALA A 51 43.71 19.20 -29.20
N ASN A 52 44.38 19.60 -28.13
CA ASN A 52 45.63 18.99 -27.67
C ASN A 52 45.59 18.41 -26.24
N ASP A 53 44.41 18.27 -25.63
CA ASP A 53 44.36 17.79 -24.24
C ASP A 53 43.46 16.52 -24.14
N GLU A 54 44.02 15.36 -24.58
CA GLU A 54 43.38 14.05 -24.46
C GLU A 54 42.98 13.74 -23.00
N THR A 55 43.74 14.25 -22.04
CA THR A 55 43.44 14.09 -20.60
C THR A 55 42.24 14.92 -20.15
N GLY A 56 42.05 16.12 -20.73
CA GLY A 56 40.88 16.96 -20.43
C GLY A 56 39.59 16.38 -20.95
N PHE A 57 39.60 15.73 -22.12
CA PHE A 57 38.43 15.08 -22.70
C PHE A 57 37.99 13.84 -21.87
N THR A 58 38.96 13.01 -21.47
CA THR A 58 38.68 11.84 -20.64
C THR A 58 38.11 12.22 -19.26
N LEU A 59 38.63 13.31 -18.65
CA LEU A 59 38.11 13.80 -17.36
C LEU A 59 36.68 14.33 -17.47
N ALA A 60 36.41 15.12 -18.53
CA ALA A 60 35.05 15.64 -18.78
C ALA A 60 34.06 14.54 -19.08
N ALA A 61 34.42 13.52 -19.85
CA ALA A 61 33.59 12.34 -20.11
C ALA A 61 33.30 11.55 -18.82
N MET A 62 34.32 11.37 -17.98
CA MET A 62 34.17 10.69 -16.69
C MET A 62 33.26 11.47 -15.74
N GLN A 63 33.35 12.77 -15.67
CA GLN A 63 32.44 13.61 -14.87
C GLN A 63 31.01 13.56 -15.38
N ALA A 64 30.80 13.53 -16.70
CA ALA A 64 29.49 13.39 -17.29
C ALA A 64 28.83 12.03 -16.93
N VAL A 65 29.59 10.93 -17.01
CA VAL A 65 29.13 9.58 -16.64
C VAL A 65 28.80 9.51 -15.14
N ILE A 66 29.67 10.06 -14.27
CA ILE A 66 29.44 10.13 -12.83
C ILE A 66 28.17 10.94 -12.53
N GLY A 67 27.96 12.05 -13.22
CA GLY A 67 26.75 12.86 -13.09
C GLY A 67 25.51 12.09 -13.48
N GLN A 68 25.55 11.37 -14.59
CA GLN A 68 24.42 10.54 -15.05
C GLN A 68 24.12 9.39 -14.08
N VAL A 69 25.12 8.63 -13.65
CA VAL A 69 24.94 7.54 -12.67
C VAL A 69 24.35 8.08 -11.36
N LYS A 70 24.82 9.25 -10.90
CA LYS A 70 24.28 9.87 -9.68
C LYS A 70 22.83 10.32 -9.82
N SER A 71 22.42 10.79 -11.01
CA SER A 71 21.03 11.15 -11.28
C SER A 71 20.11 9.91 -11.36
N GLU A 72 20.56 8.84 -12.01
CA GLU A 72 19.84 7.57 -12.09
C GLU A 72 19.69 6.90 -10.71
N GLN A 73 20.74 6.94 -9.89
CA GLN A 73 20.67 6.48 -8.51
C GLN A 73 19.64 7.24 -7.68
N LYS A 74 19.62 8.59 -7.79
CA LYS A 74 18.63 9.41 -7.09
C LYS A 74 17.19 9.09 -7.53
N GLU A 75 17.00 8.93 -8.83
CA GLU A 75 15.68 8.58 -9.37
C GLU A 75 15.21 7.20 -8.90
N THR A 76 16.09 6.21 -8.91
CA THR A 76 15.81 4.86 -8.44
C THR A 76 15.50 4.87 -6.95
N GLN A 77 16.26 5.59 -6.16
CA GLN A 77 16.05 5.73 -4.72
C GLN A 77 14.72 6.43 -4.41
N ALA A 78 14.36 7.48 -5.15
CA ALA A 78 13.08 8.15 -5.01
C ALA A 78 11.90 7.21 -5.35
N LYS A 79 12.03 6.37 -6.39
CA LYS A 79 11.04 5.35 -6.75
C LYS A 79 10.88 4.29 -5.66
N LEU A 80 11.98 3.83 -5.06
CA LEU A 80 11.94 2.88 -3.94
C LEU A 80 11.22 3.46 -2.73
N VAL A 81 11.60 4.65 -2.30
CA VAL A 81 10.94 5.33 -1.16
C VAL A 81 9.45 5.55 -1.42
N ALA A 82 9.08 5.96 -2.64
CA ALA A 82 7.68 6.12 -3.00
C ALA A 82 6.91 4.79 -3.03
N ALA A 83 7.56 3.69 -3.43
CA ALA A 83 6.96 2.35 -3.40
C ALA A 83 6.77 1.85 -1.96
N GLU A 84 7.76 2.04 -1.10
CA GLU A 84 7.67 1.71 0.34
C GLU A 84 6.56 2.49 1.03
N GLN A 85 6.47 3.81 0.80
CA GLN A 85 5.40 4.62 1.37
C GLN A 85 4.00 4.16 0.95
N ARG A 86 3.84 3.78 -0.32
CA ARG A 86 2.56 3.22 -0.81
C ARG A 86 2.27 1.87 -0.16
N ALA A 87 3.25 0.99 -0.02
CA ALA A 87 3.08 -0.30 0.64
C ALA A 87 2.65 -0.12 2.10
N ASP A 88 3.28 0.79 2.83
CA ASP A 88 2.92 1.13 4.21
C ASP A 88 1.50 1.70 4.31
N GLU A 89 1.11 2.57 3.38
CA GLU A 89 -0.24 3.14 3.34
C GLU A 89 -1.29 2.05 3.10
N TYR A 90 -1.05 1.13 2.16
CA TYR A 90 -1.92 -0.02 1.92
C TYR A 90 -2.01 -0.91 3.16
N SER A 91 -0.88 -1.25 3.79
CA SER A 91 -0.85 -2.07 5.00
C SER A 91 -1.69 -1.47 6.12
N ARG A 92 -1.55 -0.16 6.37
CA ARG A 92 -2.38 0.54 7.38
C ARG A 92 -3.87 0.51 7.05
N ARG A 93 -4.24 0.68 5.80
CA ARG A 93 -5.64 0.60 5.36
C ARG A 93 -6.20 -0.80 5.57
N TYR A 94 -5.44 -1.84 5.22
CA TYR A 94 -5.86 -3.23 5.45
C TYR A 94 -6.01 -3.54 6.93
N GLU A 95 -5.09 -3.08 7.79
CA GLU A 95 -5.19 -3.25 9.22
C GLU A 95 -6.45 -2.59 9.81
N LEU A 96 -6.80 -1.39 9.36
CA LEU A 96 -8.01 -0.70 9.80
C LEU A 96 -9.27 -1.50 9.43
N VAL A 97 -9.35 -1.94 8.17
CA VAL A 97 -10.50 -2.76 7.71
C VAL A 97 -10.56 -4.08 8.48
N ALA A 98 -9.43 -4.74 8.70
CA ALA A 98 -9.37 -6.01 9.42
C ALA A 98 -9.76 -5.90 10.90
N ARG A 99 -9.60 -4.72 11.51
CA ARG A 99 -10.07 -4.46 12.90
C ARG A 99 -11.58 -4.36 13.01
N GLU A 100 -12.24 -3.82 11.99
CA GLU A 100 -13.70 -3.67 11.94
C GLU A 100 -14.44 -4.98 11.59
N ILE A 101 -13.70 -6.02 11.20
CA ILE A 101 -14.29 -7.34 10.94
C ILE A 101 -14.62 -8.01 12.28
N GLU A 102 -15.91 -8.29 12.51
CA GLU A 102 -16.41 -8.97 13.72
C GLU A 102 -15.91 -10.41 13.87
N GLN A 103 -15.46 -11.03 12.79
CA GLN A 103 -14.89 -12.37 12.78
C GLN A 103 -13.39 -12.33 13.06
N GLY A 104 -12.87 -13.35 13.69
CA GLY A 104 -11.43 -13.60 13.76
C GLY A 104 -10.89 -13.84 12.36
N LEU A 105 -9.86 -13.08 11.94
CA LEU A 105 -9.20 -13.24 10.66
C LEU A 105 -7.73 -13.61 10.88
N ILE A 106 -7.29 -14.65 10.20
CA ILE A 106 -5.90 -15.06 10.14
C ILE A 106 -5.50 -15.33 8.69
N VAL A 107 -4.27 -14.93 8.33
CA VAL A 107 -3.72 -15.13 6.99
C VAL A 107 -2.42 -15.90 7.10
N PHE A 108 -2.27 -16.90 6.25
CA PHE A 108 -1.08 -17.75 6.12
C PHE A 108 -0.43 -17.50 4.77
N ASP A 109 0.89 -17.49 4.74
CA ASP A 109 1.64 -17.50 3.50
C ASP A 109 1.59 -18.88 2.82
N ARG A 110 2.23 -18.98 1.65
CA ARG A 110 2.29 -20.22 0.87
C ARG A 110 2.99 -21.38 1.60
N GLN A 111 3.85 -21.09 2.58
CA GLN A 111 4.55 -22.06 3.41
C GLN A 111 3.74 -22.43 4.67
N GLY A 112 2.59 -21.80 4.89
CA GLY A 112 1.72 -22.01 6.04
C GLY A 112 2.15 -21.26 7.30
N PHE A 113 3.01 -20.24 7.19
CA PHE A 113 3.35 -19.36 8.31
C PHE A 113 2.31 -18.25 8.44
N ILE A 114 2.03 -17.87 9.67
CA ILE A 114 1.09 -16.79 9.97
C ILE A 114 1.74 -15.45 9.64
N THR A 115 1.13 -14.72 8.71
CA THR A 115 1.55 -13.38 8.28
C THR A 115 0.69 -12.28 8.89
N PHE A 116 -0.56 -12.59 9.20
CA PHE A 116 -1.51 -11.63 9.78
C PHE A 116 -2.52 -12.33 10.70
N ALA A 117 -2.89 -11.67 11.80
CA ALA A 117 -4.00 -12.06 12.67
C ALA A 117 -4.62 -10.79 13.27
N ASN A 118 -5.95 -10.64 13.16
CA ASN A 118 -6.63 -9.47 13.72
C ASN A 118 -6.84 -9.60 15.25
N ALA A 119 -7.26 -8.50 15.89
CA ALA A 119 -7.49 -8.46 17.32
C ALA A 119 -8.59 -9.44 17.76
N ARG A 120 -9.67 -9.55 16.97
CA ARG A 120 -10.80 -10.44 17.28
C ARG A 120 -10.40 -11.91 17.34
N LEU A 121 -9.48 -12.34 16.49
CA LEU A 121 -8.94 -13.70 16.55
C LEU A 121 -8.20 -13.96 17.85
N ARG A 122 -7.41 -12.99 18.32
CA ARG A 122 -6.65 -13.11 19.59
C ARG A 122 -7.60 -13.27 20.79
N GLU A 123 -8.69 -12.53 20.80
CA GLU A 123 -9.74 -12.68 21.82
C GLU A 123 -10.41 -14.05 21.76
N LEU A 124 -10.77 -14.54 20.56
CA LEU A 124 -11.42 -15.82 20.35
C LEU A 124 -10.56 -17.01 20.79
N LEU A 125 -9.25 -16.93 20.58
CA LEU A 125 -8.34 -18.05 20.76
C LEU A 125 -7.41 -17.88 21.98
N SER A 126 -7.58 -16.80 22.76
CA SER A 126 -6.80 -16.49 23.99
C SER A 126 -5.29 -16.63 23.82
N ALA A 127 -4.75 -16.21 22.68
CA ALA A 127 -3.34 -16.40 22.35
C ALA A 127 -2.63 -15.07 22.01
N ASP A 128 -1.54 -14.78 22.71
CA ASP A 128 -0.86 -13.48 22.65
C ASP A 128 0.13 -13.33 21.49
N THR A 129 0.71 -14.41 20.97
CA THR A 129 1.80 -14.31 20.00
C THR A 129 1.69 -15.37 18.90
N TRP A 130 1.38 -14.94 17.69
CA TRP A 130 1.17 -15.84 16.54
C TRP A 130 2.20 -15.65 15.43
N SER A 131 2.95 -14.57 15.44
CA SER A 131 3.90 -14.22 14.38
C SER A 131 4.95 -15.31 14.17
N ARG A 132 5.12 -15.73 12.93
CA ARG A 132 6.12 -16.72 12.48
C ARG A 132 5.90 -18.16 12.96
N ARG A 133 4.71 -18.51 13.47
CA ARG A 133 4.35 -19.91 13.74
C ARG A 133 3.64 -20.49 12.52
N ARG A 134 3.75 -21.81 12.36
CA ARG A 134 3.02 -22.54 11.34
C ARG A 134 1.64 -22.94 11.83
N TYR A 135 0.66 -22.96 10.93
CA TYR A 135 -0.74 -23.28 11.28
C TYR A 135 -0.90 -24.63 12.00
N PRO A 136 -0.14 -25.72 11.69
CA PRO A 136 -0.30 -26.98 12.43
C PRO A 136 0.13 -26.89 13.90
N GLU A 137 1.07 -26.00 14.22
CA GLU A 137 1.54 -25.79 15.59
C GLU A 137 0.52 -25.03 16.44
N VAL A 138 -0.20 -24.10 15.79
CA VAL A 138 -1.17 -23.23 16.45
C VAL A 138 -2.51 -23.93 16.64
N PHE A 139 -2.94 -24.71 15.65
CA PHE A 139 -4.25 -25.38 15.64
C PHE A 139 -4.16 -26.88 15.96
N GLN A 140 -3.19 -27.33 16.74
CA GLN A 140 -3.02 -28.74 17.15
C GLN A 140 -4.29 -29.31 17.80
N SER A 141 -5.04 -28.48 18.54
CA SER A 141 -6.28 -28.88 19.21
C SER A 141 -7.48 -29.02 18.26
N VAL A 142 -7.34 -28.60 16.99
CA VAL A 142 -8.41 -28.65 15.99
C VAL A 142 -7.89 -29.30 14.69
N PRO A 143 -7.70 -30.61 14.66
CA PRO A 143 -7.13 -31.31 13.49
C PRO A 143 -7.89 -31.06 12.19
N LYS A 144 -9.21 -30.92 12.29
CA LYS A 144 -10.04 -30.61 11.11
C LYS A 144 -9.72 -29.26 10.48
N LEU A 145 -9.42 -28.25 11.28
CA LEU A 145 -9.01 -26.94 10.77
C LEU A 145 -7.64 -27.02 10.09
N VAL A 146 -6.72 -27.80 10.66
CA VAL A 146 -5.41 -28.04 10.03
C VAL A 146 -5.58 -28.71 8.66
N GLU A 147 -6.46 -29.69 8.55
CA GLU A 147 -6.79 -30.36 7.26
C GLU A 147 -7.37 -29.40 6.24
N LEU A 148 -8.32 -28.54 6.64
CA LEU A 148 -8.95 -27.56 5.76
C LEU A 148 -7.95 -26.52 5.23
N ILE A 149 -7.08 -25.99 6.11
CA ILE A 149 -6.03 -25.05 5.73
C ILE A 149 -5.03 -25.73 4.78
N GLY A 150 -4.61 -26.96 5.08
CA GLY A 150 -3.70 -27.74 4.24
C GLY A 150 -4.27 -27.99 2.85
N SER A 151 -5.52 -28.44 2.76
CA SER A 151 -6.22 -28.66 1.49
C SER A 151 -6.36 -27.38 0.67
N CYS A 152 -6.57 -26.23 1.34
CA CYS A 152 -6.64 -24.94 0.68
C CYS A 152 -5.26 -24.51 0.15
N LEU A 153 -4.18 -24.71 0.90
CA LEU A 153 -2.81 -24.40 0.47
C LEU A 153 -2.34 -25.28 -0.71
N GLU A 154 -2.66 -26.58 -0.67
CA GLU A 154 -2.20 -27.54 -1.67
C GLU A 154 -3.04 -27.53 -2.95
N ALA A 155 -4.36 -27.59 -2.80
CA ALA A 155 -5.31 -27.75 -3.91
C ALA A 155 -6.17 -26.51 -4.19
N GLY A 156 -6.09 -25.46 -3.34
CA GLY A 156 -6.96 -24.30 -3.44
C GLY A 156 -8.43 -24.61 -3.12
N ALA A 157 -8.66 -25.63 -2.30
CA ALA A 157 -10.00 -26.02 -1.90
C ALA A 157 -10.62 -24.96 -0.98
N GLU A 158 -11.73 -24.37 -1.40
CA GLU A 158 -12.45 -23.39 -0.61
C GLU A 158 -13.40 -24.09 0.37
N THR A 159 -13.40 -23.65 1.63
CA THR A 159 -14.37 -24.07 2.64
C THR A 159 -15.12 -22.85 3.13
N ARG A 160 -16.45 -22.93 3.19
CA ARG A 160 -17.30 -21.83 3.63
C ARG A 160 -18.27 -22.29 4.72
N LYS A 161 -18.25 -21.56 5.84
CA LYS A 161 -19.20 -21.74 6.96
C LYS A 161 -19.25 -23.17 7.53
N GLU A 162 -18.12 -23.85 7.61
CA GLU A 162 -18.02 -25.13 8.28
C GLU A 162 -18.06 -24.96 9.80
N LYS A 163 -18.88 -25.76 10.48
CA LYS A 163 -18.96 -25.72 11.94
C LYS A 163 -17.91 -26.66 12.53
N LEU A 164 -17.08 -26.13 13.38
CA LEU A 164 -16.05 -26.88 14.09
C LEU A 164 -16.21 -26.66 15.60
N GLU A 165 -15.86 -27.67 16.39
CA GLU A 165 -15.72 -27.53 17.84
C GLU A 165 -14.27 -27.18 18.19
N TYR A 166 -14.06 -26.09 18.89
CA TYR A 166 -12.78 -25.65 19.38
C TYR A 166 -12.78 -25.71 20.90
N GLN A 167 -11.81 -26.43 21.46
CA GLN A 167 -11.66 -26.58 22.90
C GLN A 167 -10.80 -25.44 23.43
N VAL A 168 -11.39 -24.52 24.17
CA VAL A 168 -10.69 -23.47 24.92
C VAL A 168 -10.30 -24.06 26.27
N SER A 169 -9.02 -23.94 26.63
CA SER A 169 -8.36 -24.69 27.71
C SER A 169 -9.09 -24.72 29.06
N ASP A 170 -9.92 -23.72 29.41
CA ASP A 170 -10.59 -23.62 30.71
C ASP A 170 -12.11 -23.37 30.63
N GLU A 171 -12.68 -23.11 29.47
CA GLU A 171 -14.09 -22.68 29.32
C GLU A 171 -14.98 -23.71 28.63
N GLY A 172 -14.46 -24.88 28.27
CA GLY A 172 -15.18 -25.92 27.54
C GLY A 172 -15.12 -25.78 26.02
N ALA A 173 -15.85 -26.67 25.32
CA ALA A 173 -15.90 -26.66 23.85
C ALA A 173 -16.78 -25.52 23.36
N ARG A 174 -16.26 -24.65 22.47
CA ARG A 174 -17.02 -23.64 21.76
C ARG A 174 -17.21 -24.04 20.31
N ALA A 175 -18.41 -23.89 19.80
CA ALA A 175 -18.70 -24.07 18.39
C ALA A 175 -18.28 -22.81 17.62
N VAL A 176 -17.40 -22.96 16.64
CA VAL A 176 -16.97 -21.89 15.75
C VAL A 176 -17.34 -22.21 14.31
N VAL A 177 -17.69 -21.17 13.55
CA VAL A 177 -17.91 -21.28 12.11
C VAL A 177 -16.64 -20.82 11.40
N VAL A 178 -16.12 -21.67 10.54
CA VAL A 178 -14.86 -21.43 9.83
C VAL A 178 -15.10 -21.29 8.33
N SER A 179 -14.42 -20.36 7.71
CA SER A 179 -14.30 -20.24 6.26
C SER A 179 -12.83 -20.11 5.88
N VAL A 180 -12.36 -20.95 4.97
CA VAL A 180 -10.98 -20.98 4.50
C VAL A 180 -10.98 -20.69 3.01
N LEU A 181 -10.28 -19.64 2.59
CA LEU A 181 -10.31 -19.12 1.23
C LEU A 181 -8.88 -18.89 0.71
N PRO A 182 -8.55 -19.33 -0.51
CA PRO A 182 -7.27 -19.04 -1.12
C PRO A 182 -7.20 -17.60 -1.63
N ILE A 183 -6.10 -16.93 -1.36
CA ILE A 183 -5.73 -15.66 -1.99
C ILE A 183 -4.82 -16.00 -3.15
N ARG A 184 -5.21 -15.60 -4.36
CA ARG A 184 -4.47 -15.89 -5.57
C ARG A 184 -3.76 -14.66 -6.11
N ASP A 185 -2.58 -14.86 -6.66
CA ASP A 185 -1.85 -13.83 -7.37
C ASP A 185 -2.46 -13.56 -8.77
N ARG A 186 -1.86 -12.64 -9.52
CA ARG A 186 -2.31 -12.30 -10.89
C ARG A 186 -2.18 -13.45 -11.88
N THR A 187 -1.40 -14.47 -11.57
CA THR A 187 -1.20 -15.67 -12.39
C THR A 187 -2.18 -16.78 -12.05
N GLY A 188 -3.01 -16.60 -11.00
CA GLY A 188 -3.95 -17.58 -10.49
C GLY A 188 -3.32 -18.58 -9.50
N SER A 189 -2.03 -18.44 -9.20
CA SER A 189 -1.33 -19.26 -8.20
C SER A 189 -1.72 -18.83 -6.79
N ILE A 190 -1.75 -19.77 -5.84
CA ILE A 190 -2.06 -19.48 -4.44
C ILE A 190 -0.88 -18.73 -3.83
N GLU A 191 -1.11 -17.49 -3.43
CA GLU A 191 -0.14 -16.63 -2.75
C GLU A 191 -0.25 -16.77 -1.23
N ALA A 192 -1.49 -16.84 -0.73
CA ALA A 192 -1.80 -16.93 0.69
C ALA A 192 -3.15 -17.63 0.90
N VAL A 193 -3.46 -17.93 2.16
CA VAL A 193 -4.77 -18.46 2.58
C VAL A 193 -5.32 -17.60 3.71
N ALA A 194 -6.56 -17.13 3.56
CA ALA A 194 -7.30 -16.43 4.58
C ALA A 194 -8.27 -17.38 5.28
N CYS A 195 -8.25 -17.38 6.62
CA CYS A 195 -9.18 -18.14 7.44
C CYS A 195 -9.98 -17.18 8.32
N PHE A 196 -11.30 -17.28 8.23
CA PHE A 196 -12.25 -16.51 9.04
C PHE A 196 -12.88 -17.42 10.09
N LEU A 197 -12.86 -16.98 11.34
CA LEU A 197 -13.46 -17.69 12.47
C LEU A 197 -14.55 -16.81 13.09
N GLY A 198 -15.78 -17.30 13.09
CA GLY A 198 -16.92 -16.65 13.74
C GLY A 198 -17.47 -17.52 14.87
N GLU A 199 -18.03 -16.89 15.90
CA GLU A 199 -18.81 -17.63 16.90
C GLU A 199 -20.10 -18.15 16.26
N CYS A 200 -20.48 -19.40 16.58
CA CYS A 200 -21.84 -19.84 16.30
C CYS A 200 -22.74 -19.06 17.25
N GLY A 201 -23.52 -18.10 16.73
CA GLY A 201 -24.57 -17.48 17.49
C GLY A 201 -25.53 -18.55 18.06
N PRO A 202 -26.17 -18.23 19.17
CA PRO A 202 -27.11 -19.15 19.84
C PRO A 202 -28.28 -19.59 18.95
#